data_4c4dac2cf7a6b421bae51661eb369b20
#
_entry.id   4c4dac2cf7a6b421bae51661eb369b20
#
_cell.length_a   1.000
_cell.length_b   1.000
_cell.length_c   1.000
_cell.angle_alpha   90.00
_cell.angle_beta   90.00
_cell.angle_gamma   90.00
#
_symmetry.space_group_name_H-M   'P 1'
#
loop_
_entity.id
_entity.type
_entity.pdbx_description
1 polymer ?
#
loop_
_entity_poly.entity_id
_entity_poly.type
_entity_poly.pdbx_seq_one_letter_code
_entity_poly.pdbx_strand_id
1 'polypeptide(L)'
;MHSIDLLPNEGIIAQFDNVGCESPDFKGFERGELTLTNMSLVFTYTQIKMFGKDIDHTFLWALRDIKVVNGKPQLIVDKGESHQCDVLLRKGKIELRMGSHADLSKLVNGINKEITGSDEDVVGAPKTFISGIASMLTGATKEMAEAFTMSGLTKPAGAKKVSRACLGCGAALHGTEGTSVICEYCGRTEQL
;
A
#
# COMPACT_ATOMS: atom_id res chain seq x y z
N MET A 1 21.60 16.09 2.25
CA MET A 1 21.32 14.90 1.42
C MET A 1 22.07 13.75 2.07
N HIS A 2 21.33 12.83 2.67
CA HIS A 2 21.94 11.67 3.35
C HIS A 2 22.37 10.65 2.31
N SER A 3 23.56 10.03 2.52
CA SER A 3 24.00 8.93 1.66
C SER A 3 23.20 7.68 2.00
N ILE A 4 22.50 7.12 1.01
CA ILE A 4 21.76 5.87 1.17
C ILE A 4 22.58 4.75 0.54
N ASP A 5 22.89 3.72 1.30
CA ASP A 5 23.55 2.52 0.79
C ASP A 5 22.53 1.66 0.06
N LEU A 6 22.55 1.71 -1.27
CA LEU A 6 21.65 0.93 -2.12
C LEU A 6 22.17 -0.51 -2.28
N LEU A 7 21.24 -1.46 -2.34
CA LEU A 7 21.55 -2.84 -2.66
C LEU A 7 21.94 -3.00 -4.14
N PRO A 8 22.64 -4.09 -4.52
CA PRO A 8 22.85 -4.41 -5.93
C PRO A 8 21.51 -4.45 -6.68
N ASN A 9 21.41 -3.75 -7.82
CA ASN A 9 20.19 -3.58 -8.64
C ASN A 9 19.08 -2.75 -8.00
N GLU A 10 19.33 -2.08 -6.87
CA GLU A 10 18.43 -1.10 -6.30
C GLU A 10 18.67 0.26 -6.95
N GLY A 11 17.60 0.86 -7.49
CA GLY A 11 17.63 2.18 -8.14
C GLY A 11 16.65 3.15 -7.49
N ILE A 12 17.05 4.41 -7.36
CA ILE A 12 16.19 5.48 -6.83
C ILE A 12 15.15 5.85 -7.90
N ILE A 13 13.87 5.85 -7.51
CA ILE A 13 12.74 6.25 -8.33
C ILE A 13 12.34 7.69 -8.04
N ALA A 14 12.25 8.04 -6.76
CA ALA A 14 11.88 9.37 -6.31
C ALA A 14 12.49 9.68 -4.96
N GLN A 15 12.75 10.98 -4.73
CA GLN A 15 13.16 11.52 -3.44
C GLN A 15 12.22 12.65 -3.07
N PHE A 16 11.93 12.76 -1.77
CA PHE A 16 11.00 13.72 -1.21
C PHE A 16 11.62 14.32 0.04
N ASP A 17 11.66 15.65 0.08
CA ASP A 17 12.17 16.40 1.23
C ASP A 17 11.02 16.78 2.18
N ASN A 18 11.35 17.03 3.43
CA ASN A 18 10.42 17.53 4.45
C ASN A 18 9.18 16.64 4.62
N VAL A 19 9.38 15.33 4.55
CA VAL A 19 8.34 14.34 4.78
C VAL A 19 8.16 14.11 6.27
N GLY A 20 6.92 14.20 6.75
CA GLY A 20 6.58 13.75 8.10
C GLY A 20 6.34 12.26 8.11
N CYS A 21 6.89 11.55 9.09
CA CYS A 21 6.74 10.12 9.22
C CYS A 21 6.42 9.71 10.66
N GLU A 22 5.46 8.79 10.81
CA GLU A 22 5.19 8.06 12.04
C GLU A 22 5.23 6.57 11.74
N SER A 23 5.97 5.82 12.56
CA SER A 23 6.19 4.38 12.38
C SER A 23 6.30 3.68 13.72
N PRO A 24 5.93 2.39 13.81
CA PRO A 24 6.20 1.58 15.00
C PRO A 24 7.69 1.38 15.30
N ASP A 25 8.58 1.65 14.32
CA ASP A 25 10.03 1.44 14.48
C ASP A 25 10.72 2.57 15.25
N PHE A 26 10.04 3.70 15.45
CA PHE A 26 10.52 4.82 16.26
C PHE A 26 9.37 5.52 17.00
N LYS A 27 9.71 6.32 18.02
CA LYS A 27 8.69 7.00 18.84
C LYS A 27 8.30 8.35 18.23
N GLY A 28 6.99 8.55 18.05
CA GLY A 28 6.42 9.83 17.69
C GLY A 28 6.52 10.13 16.19
N PHE A 29 6.34 11.39 15.90
CA PHE A 29 6.33 11.94 14.55
C PHE A 29 7.66 12.64 14.27
N GLU A 30 8.36 12.19 13.23
CA GLU A 30 9.64 12.78 12.81
C GLU A 30 9.53 13.41 11.42
N ARG A 31 10.39 14.38 11.14
CA ARG A 31 10.52 15.01 9.82
C ARG A 31 11.88 14.70 9.23
N GLY A 32 11.86 14.31 7.95
CA GLY A 32 13.08 13.89 7.27
C GLY A 32 12.94 13.85 5.76
N GLU A 33 13.79 13.07 5.15
CA GLU A 33 13.82 12.77 3.72
C GLU A 33 13.28 11.36 3.48
N LEU A 34 12.42 11.18 2.48
CA LEU A 34 11.92 9.88 2.06
C LEU A 34 12.43 9.57 0.65
N THR A 35 13.05 8.43 0.50
CA THR A 35 13.48 7.91 -0.81
C THR A 35 12.67 6.67 -1.15
N LEU A 36 12.03 6.68 -2.32
CA LEU A 36 11.42 5.51 -2.93
C LEU A 36 12.43 4.89 -3.90
N THR A 37 12.73 3.63 -3.70
CA THR A 37 13.50 2.81 -4.63
C THR A 37 12.62 1.75 -5.28
N ASN A 38 13.14 1.00 -6.25
CA ASN A 38 12.44 -0.16 -6.82
C ASN A 38 12.32 -1.34 -5.83
N MET A 39 12.93 -1.26 -4.64
CA MET A 39 12.90 -2.32 -3.63
C MET A 39 12.36 -1.88 -2.29
N SER A 40 12.48 -0.60 -1.93
CA SER A 40 12.27 -0.12 -0.56
C SER A 40 11.74 1.31 -0.49
N LEU A 41 11.14 1.63 0.66
CA LEU A 41 10.99 2.98 1.18
C LEU A 41 12.10 3.20 2.21
N VAL A 42 12.90 4.25 2.03
CA VAL A 42 13.98 4.62 2.96
C VAL A 42 13.68 5.99 3.53
N PHE A 43 13.51 6.07 4.85
CA PHE A 43 13.28 7.32 5.56
C PHE A 43 14.49 7.67 6.40
N THR A 44 15.00 8.89 6.24
CA THR A 44 16.15 9.39 6.97
C THR A 44 15.79 10.69 7.69
N TYR A 45 16.18 10.81 8.95
CA TYR A 45 16.05 12.06 9.69
C TYR A 45 17.22 12.27 10.63
N THR A 46 17.51 13.52 10.95
CA THR A 46 18.56 13.92 11.89
C THR A 46 17.94 14.33 13.22
N GLN A 47 18.27 13.62 14.28
CA GLN A 47 17.92 14.02 15.64
C GLN A 47 18.93 15.05 16.16
N ILE A 48 18.45 16.30 16.30
CA ILE A 48 19.25 17.40 16.83
C ILE A 48 19.37 17.25 18.35
N LYS A 49 20.59 17.24 18.87
CA LYS A 49 20.86 17.19 20.30
C LYS A 49 21.29 18.56 20.85
N MET A 50 20.72 18.96 21.98
CA MET A 50 21.15 20.18 22.67
C MET A 50 22.63 20.16 23.11
N PHE A 51 23.17 18.96 23.38
CA PHE A 51 24.56 18.72 23.74
C PHE A 51 25.07 17.49 23.00
N GLY A 52 26.19 17.62 22.29
CA GLY A 52 26.84 16.53 21.56
C GLY A 52 26.69 16.65 20.05
N LYS A 53 26.92 15.55 19.34
CA LYS A 53 26.73 15.47 17.89
C LYS A 53 25.30 15.07 17.58
N ASP A 54 24.75 15.65 16.51
CA ASP A 54 23.50 15.22 15.93
C ASP A 54 23.60 13.77 15.48
N ILE A 55 22.47 13.06 15.50
CA ILE A 55 22.41 11.64 15.15
C ILE A 55 21.49 11.49 13.93
N ASP A 56 22.04 10.90 12.89
CA ASP A 56 21.27 10.50 11.72
C ASP A 56 20.65 9.11 11.94
N HIS A 57 19.38 9.01 11.66
CA HIS A 57 18.60 7.79 11.71
C HIS A 57 18.14 7.41 10.32
N THR A 58 18.24 6.13 9.98
CA THR A 58 17.77 5.57 8.71
C THR A 58 16.89 4.37 8.97
N PHE A 59 15.69 4.38 8.37
CA PHE A 59 14.72 3.30 8.44
C PHE A 59 14.42 2.83 7.03
N LEU A 60 14.34 1.51 6.86
CA LEU A 60 14.12 0.88 5.56
C LEU A 60 12.94 -0.09 5.67
N TRP A 61 11.95 0.08 4.79
CA TRP A 61 10.82 -0.81 4.65
C TRP A 61 10.78 -1.37 3.23
N ALA A 62 10.98 -2.68 3.11
CA ALA A 62 10.95 -3.31 1.79
C ALA A 62 9.55 -3.23 1.16
N LEU A 63 9.44 -2.92 -0.13
CA LEU A 63 8.16 -2.85 -0.83
C LEU A 63 7.39 -4.17 -0.78
N ARG A 64 8.09 -5.30 -0.74
CA ARG A 64 7.49 -6.64 -0.56
C ARG A 64 6.78 -6.83 0.78
N ASP A 65 7.05 -5.98 1.79
CA ASP A 65 6.40 -6.04 3.10
C ASP A 65 5.13 -5.20 3.15
N ILE A 66 4.84 -4.42 2.11
CA ILE A 66 3.56 -3.74 1.94
C ILE A 66 2.47 -4.80 1.72
N LYS A 67 1.37 -4.65 2.43
CA LYS A 67 0.19 -5.50 2.23
C LYS A 67 -0.34 -5.33 0.82
N VAL A 68 -0.59 -6.46 0.14
CA VAL A 68 -1.24 -6.49 -1.18
C VAL A 68 -2.53 -7.29 -1.05
N VAL A 69 -3.63 -6.71 -1.54
CA VAL A 69 -4.95 -7.35 -1.58
C VAL A 69 -5.50 -7.24 -3.00
N ASN A 70 -5.90 -8.36 -3.58
CA ASN A 70 -6.36 -8.43 -4.97
C ASN A 70 -5.35 -7.80 -5.97
N GLY A 71 -4.06 -8.06 -5.75
CA GLY A 71 -2.97 -7.54 -6.59
C GLY A 71 -2.64 -6.07 -6.40
N LYS A 72 -3.23 -5.37 -5.40
CA LYS A 72 -3.03 -3.93 -5.18
C LYS A 72 -2.41 -3.65 -3.82
N PRO A 73 -1.41 -2.75 -3.74
CA PRO A 73 -0.85 -2.33 -2.47
C PRO A 73 -1.90 -1.63 -1.61
N GLN A 74 -1.87 -1.88 -0.32
CA GLN A 74 -2.80 -1.27 0.63
C GLN A 74 -2.25 0.07 1.09
N LEU A 75 -2.64 1.10 0.37
CA LEU A 75 -2.31 2.50 0.63
C LEU A 75 -3.60 3.25 0.96
N ILE A 76 -3.67 3.92 2.11
CA ILE A 76 -4.82 4.72 2.51
C ILE A 76 -4.43 6.18 2.35
N VAL A 77 -4.97 6.84 1.33
CA VAL A 77 -4.71 8.24 1.06
C VAL A 77 -5.81 9.08 1.72
N ASP A 78 -5.42 10.01 2.59
CA ASP A 78 -6.34 11.01 3.11
C ASP A 78 -6.73 11.99 1.99
N LYS A 79 -8.02 12.26 1.89
CA LYS A 79 -8.60 13.16 0.87
C LYS A 79 -8.69 14.62 1.33
N GLY A 80 -8.27 14.86 2.57
CA GLY A 80 -8.18 16.21 3.12
C GLY A 80 -6.94 16.96 2.60
N GLU A 81 -6.72 18.13 3.17
CA GLU A 81 -5.56 18.99 2.86
C GLU A 81 -4.25 18.47 3.46
N SER A 82 -4.29 17.35 4.19
CA SER A 82 -3.14 16.84 4.96
C SER A 82 -2.06 16.18 4.11
N HIS A 83 -2.33 15.88 2.84
CA HIS A 83 -1.43 15.15 1.92
C HIS A 83 -0.84 13.88 2.56
N GLN A 84 -1.68 13.14 3.32
CA GLN A 84 -1.28 11.99 4.11
C GLN A 84 -1.56 10.68 3.38
N CYS A 85 -0.63 9.73 3.56
CA CYS A 85 -0.76 8.36 3.11
C CYS A 85 -0.36 7.40 4.23
N ASP A 86 -1.25 6.46 4.59
CA ASP A 86 -0.91 5.32 5.42
C ASP A 86 -0.50 4.16 4.51
N VAL A 87 0.73 3.69 4.66
CA VAL A 87 1.25 2.50 3.98
C VAL A 87 1.05 1.32 4.93
N LEU A 88 0.17 0.39 4.58
CA LEU A 88 -0.08 -0.79 5.41
C LEU A 88 0.99 -1.85 5.15
N LEU A 89 1.76 -2.16 6.17
CA LEU A 89 2.74 -3.25 6.14
C LEU A 89 2.12 -4.55 6.65
N ARG A 90 2.76 -5.67 6.40
CA ARG A 90 2.40 -6.97 7.00
C ARG A 90 2.44 -6.91 8.53
N LYS A 91 3.32 -6.09 9.10
CA LYS A 91 3.46 -5.84 10.54
C LYS A 91 3.36 -4.35 10.82
N GLY A 92 2.14 -3.84 11.02
CA GLY A 92 1.90 -2.44 11.35
C GLY A 92 1.60 -1.55 10.14
N LYS A 93 1.77 -0.25 10.33
CA LYS A 93 1.59 0.77 9.29
C LYS A 93 2.63 1.87 9.45
N ILE A 94 2.94 2.55 8.35
CA ILE A 94 3.70 3.79 8.31
C ILE A 94 2.74 4.90 7.90
N GLU A 95 2.74 6.00 8.63
CA GLU A 95 1.99 7.20 8.28
C GLU A 95 2.95 8.22 7.68
N LEU A 96 2.70 8.62 6.45
CA LEU A 96 3.53 9.57 5.71
C LEU A 96 2.73 10.84 5.42
N ARG A 97 3.30 12.01 5.71
CA ARG A 97 2.74 13.33 5.39
C ARG A 97 3.66 14.04 4.41
N MET A 98 3.18 14.23 3.20
CA MET A 98 3.93 14.82 2.11
C MET A 98 3.80 16.34 2.10
N GLY A 99 4.79 17.03 1.52
CA GLY A 99 4.78 18.48 1.39
C GLY A 99 3.74 19.01 0.41
N SER A 100 3.34 18.20 -0.57
CA SER A 100 2.36 18.58 -1.59
C SER A 100 1.54 17.39 -2.09
N HIS A 101 0.40 17.69 -2.72
CA HIS A 101 -0.42 16.66 -3.39
C HIS A 101 0.35 16.00 -4.56
N ALA A 102 1.21 16.75 -5.25
CA ALA A 102 2.01 16.22 -6.34
C ALA A 102 3.03 15.17 -5.85
N ASP A 103 3.68 15.44 -4.70
CA ASP A 103 4.59 14.47 -4.07
C ASP A 103 3.85 13.25 -3.57
N LEU A 104 2.67 13.44 -2.97
CA LEU A 104 1.79 12.34 -2.55
C LEU A 104 1.41 11.44 -3.74
N SER A 105 0.95 12.04 -4.84
CA SER A 105 0.63 11.33 -6.07
C SER A 105 1.83 10.56 -6.62
N LYS A 106 3.00 11.22 -6.69
CA LYS A 106 4.24 10.61 -7.18
C LYS A 106 4.66 9.42 -6.32
N LEU A 107 4.55 9.54 -5.00
CA LEU A 107 4.86 8.45 -4.07
C LEU A 107 3.91 7.27 -4.26
N VAL A 108 2.60 7.51 -4.19
CA VAL A 108 1.57 6.45 -4.25
C VAL A 108 1.59 5.74 -5.59
N ASN A 109 1.68 6.48 -6.70
CA ASN A 109 1.76 5.92 -8.04
C ASN A 109 3.08 5.15 -8.25
N GLY A 110 4.19 5.66 -7.71
CA GLY A 110 5.48 4.97 -7.72
C GLY A 110 5.42 3.63 -7.00
N ILE A 111 4.89 3.59 -5.78
CA ILE A 111 4.71 2.33 -5.03
C ILE A 111 3.79 1.37 -5.80
N ASN A 112 2.67 1.88 -6.35
CA ASN A 112 1.75 1.05 -7.13
C ASN A 112 2.44 0.43 -8.33
N LYS A 113 3.19 1.23 -9.10
CA LYS A 113 3.93 0.78 -10.27
C LYS A 113 4.94 -0.32 -9.93
N GLU A 114 5.73 -0.14 -8.88
CA GLU A 114 6.76 -1.12 -8.50
C GLU A 114 6.16 -2.45 -8.01
N ILE A 115 5.00 -2.41 -7.37
CA ILE A 115 4.35 -3.62 -6.84
C ILE A 115 3.52 -4.33 -7.91
N THR A 116 2.81 -3.56 -8.77
CA THR A 116 1.85 -4.13 -9.73
C THR A 116 2.35 -4.18 -11.16
N GLY A 117 3.39 -3.43 -11.48
CA GLY A 117 3.84 -3.18 -12.86
C GLY A 117 2.90 -2.28 -13.67
N SER A 118 1.87 -1.68 -13.04
CA SER A 118 0.88 -0.83 -13.72
C SER A 118 1.20 0.64 -13.54
N ASP A 119 1.13 1.41 -14.63
CA ASP A 119 1.25 2.87 -14.63
C ASP A 119 -0.09 3.58 -14.36
N GLU A 120 -1.07 2.89 -13.75
CA GLU A 120 -2.38 3.45 -13.42
C GLU A 120 -2.25 4.56 -12.36
N ASP A 121 -2.87 5.73 -12.61
CA ASP A 121 -2.95 6.80 -11.61
C ASP A 121 -3.96 6.44 -10.52
N VAL A 122 -3.42 6.06 -9.36
CA VAL A 122 -4.21 5.58 -8.22
C VAL A 122 -4.78 6.74 -7.40
N VAL A 123 -4.10 7.89 -7.36
CA VAL A 123 -4.52 9.05 -6.55
C VAL A 123 -5.65 9.82 -7.21
N GLY A 124 -5.66 9.89 -8.53
CA GLY A 124 -6.75 10.49 -9.32
C GLY A 124 -7.98 9.59 -9.46
N ALA A 125 -7.87 8.30 -9.14
CA ALA A 125 -8.96 7.34 -9.27
C ALA A 125 -10.09 7.58 -8.25
N PRO A 126 -11.37 7.31 -8.60
CA PRO A 126 -12.48 7.45 -7.68
C PRO A 126 -12.33 6.53 -6.46
N LYS A 127 -12.88 6.98 -5.32
CA LYS A 127 -12.78 6.42 -3.95
C LYS A 127 -12.90 4.88 -3.80
N THR A 128 -13.45 4.20 -4.80
CA THR A 128 -13.71 2.76 -4.78
C THR A 128 -12.46 1.89 -4.94
N PHE A 129 -11.32 2.45 -5.35
CA PHE A 129 -10.16 1.67 -5.75
C PHE A 129 -9.14 1.43 -4.63
N ILE A 130 -9.01 2.37 -3.68
CA ILE A 130 -8.05 2.29 -2.57
C ILE A 130 -8.72 1.78 -1.30
N SER A 131 -10.05 1.87 -1.20
CA SER A 131 -10.83 1.55 -0.01
C SER A 131 -11.40 0.13 0.02
N GLY A 132 -10.79 -0.85 -0.60
CA GLY A 132 -11.34 -2.21 -0.67
C GLY A 132 -11.60 -2.89 0.68
N ILE A 133 -11.20 -2.31 1.80
CA ILE A 133 -11.43 -2.90 3.13
C ILE A 133 -12.04 -1.91 4.14
N ALA A 134 -11.79 -0.61 4.03
CA ALA A 134 -12.32 0.35 5.01
C ALA A 134 -13.85 0.50 4.96
N SER A 135 -14.49 0.23 3.80
CA SER A 135 -15.94 0.26 3.66
C SER A 135 -16.66 -0.99 4.19
N MET A 136 -15.93 -2.07 4.52
CA MET A 136 -16.54 -3.25 5.16
C MET A 136 -16.68 -3.13 6.68
N LEU A 137 -16.02 -2.16 7.31
CA LEU A 137 -16.00 -2.00 8.77
C LEU A 137 -16.90 -0.87 9.30
N THR A 138 -17.42 0.00 8.45
CA THR A 138 -18.40 1.02 8.85
C THR A 138 -19.68 0.79 8.08
N GLY A 139 -20.68 0.28 8.78
CA GLY A 139 -22.01 -0.10 8.32
C GLY A 139 -22.55 0.70 7.14
N ALA A 140 -22.67 0.02 6.02
CA ALA A 140 -23.45 0.50 4.89
C ALA A 140 -24.89 0.68 5.34
N THR A 141 -25.33 1.92 5.40
CA THR A 141 -26.75 2.24 5.62
C THR A 141 -27.57 1.70 4.44
N LYS A 142 -28.72 1.17 4.79
CA LYS A 142 -29.70 0.48 3.94
C LYS A 142 -30.11 1.24 2.65
N GLU A 143 -29.83 2.53 2.58
CA GLU A 143 -30.25 3.44 1.50
C GLU A 143 -29.41 3.33 0.22
N MET A 144 -28.16 2.77 0.24
CA MET A 144 -27.37 2.57 -0.98
C MET A 144 -27.69 1.28 -1.71
N ALA A 145 -28.41 0.35 -1.09
CA ALA A 145 -28.81 -0.90 -1.72
C ALA A 145 -29.98 -0.72 -2.73
N GLU A 146 -30.83 0.29 -2.52
CA GLU A 146 -32.01 0.52 -3.37
C GLU A 146 -31.70 1.29 -4.67
N ALA A 147 -30.65 2.13 -4.70
CA ALA A 147 -30.26 2.88 -5.89
C ALA A 147 -29.61 1.99 -6.97
N PHE A 148 -29.10 0.80 -6.61
CA PHE A 148 -28.44 -0.11 -7.54
C PHE A 148 -29.38 -1.08 -8.26
N THR A 149 -30.65 -1.17 -7.83
CA THR A 149 -31.65 -2.09 -8.42
C THR A 149 -32.37 -1.50 -9.63
N MET A 150 -32.23 -0.20 -9.93
CA MET A 150 -32.90 0.44 -11.07
C MET A 150 -32.09 0.52 -12.37
N SER A 151 -30.82 0.12 -12.38
CA SER A 151 -30.04 -0.01 -13.62
C SER A 151 -29.98 -1.48 -14.01
N GLY A 152 -30.88 -1.93 -14.87
CA GLY A 152 -31.10 -3.26 -15.37
C GLY A 152 -29.91 -4.12 -15.80
N LEU A 153 -28.95 -4.33 -14.91
CA LEU A 153 -27.87 -5.31 -15.04
C LEU A 153 -28.32 -6.59 -14.35
N THR A 154 -28.73 -7.56 -15.13
CA THR A 154 -29.05 -8.92 -14.71
C THR A 154 -27.94 -9.47 -13.82
N LYS A 155 -28.31 -9.83 -12.58
CA LYS A 155 -27.52 -10.54 -11.61
C LYS A 155 -26.94 -11.81 -12.27
N PRO A 156 -25.61 -11.99 -12.39
CA PRO A 156 -25.09 -13.27 -12.84
C PRO A 156 -25.43 -14.32 -11.77
N ALA A 157 -26.02 -15.40 -12.20
CA ALA A 157 -26.43 -16.54 -11.37
C ALA A 157 -25.26 -16.99 -10.52
N GLY A 158 -25.50 -17.08 -9.22
CA GLY A 158 -24.68 -17.53 -8.11
C GLY A 158 -23.31 -18.13 -8.44
N ALA A 159 -22.27 -17.32 -8.47
CA ALA A 159 -20.90 -17.80 -8.56
C ALA A 159 -20.60 -18.66 -7.33
N LYS A 160 -20.39 -19.97 -7.53
CA LYS A 160 -20.17 -20.94 -6.48
C LYS A 160 -18.80 -20.68 -5.85
N LYS A 161 -18.76 -20.38 -4.54
CA LYS A 161 -17.52 -20.29 -3.80
C LYS A 161 -16.95 -21.68 -3.55
N VAL A 162 -15.68 -21.87 -3.86
CA VAL A 162 -14.97 -23.14 -3.69
C VAL A 162 -13.71 -22.92 -2.86
N SER A 163 -13.31 -23.99 -2.17
CA SER A 163 -12.06 -24.02 -1.43
C SER A 163 -11.28 -25.27 -1.88
N ARG A 164 -9.99 -25.09 -2.17
CA ARG A 164 -9.09 -26.17 -2.60
C ARG A 164 -7.73 -26.01 -1.94
N ALA A 165 -7.02 -27.11 -1.73
CA ALA A 165 -5.64 -27.07 -1.28
C ALA A 165 -4.71 -26.70 -2.44
N CYS A 166 -3.75 -25.80 -2.23
CA CYS A 166 -2.71 -25.47 -3.19
C CYS A 166 -1.86 -26.70 -3.51
N LEU A 167 -1.72 -27.03 -4.77
CA LEU A 167 -0.93 -28.18 -5.23
C LEU A 167 0.57 -28.03 -4.96
N GLY A 168 1.04 -26.81 -4.68
CA GLY A 168 2.45 -26.55 -4.39
C GLY A 168 2.82 -26.71 -2.91
N CYS A 169 1.99 -26.18 -1.99
CA CYS A 169 2.33 -26.12 -0.56
C CYS A 169 1.22 -26.63 0.39
N GLY A 170 0.07 -27.06 -0.14
CA GLY A 170 -1.05 -27.55 0.65
C GLY A 170 -1.90 -26.50 1.37
N ALA A 171 -1.58 -25.21 1.24
CA ALA A 171 -2.35 -24.13 1.85
C ALA A 171 -3.78 -24.05 1.27
N ALA A 172 -4.77 -23.70 2.10
CA ALA A 172 -6.14 -23.54 1.65
C ALA A 172 -6.28 -22.30 0.75
N LEU A 173 -6.80 -22.50 -0.45
CA LEU A 173 -7.15 -21.44 -1.40
C LEU A 173 -8.67 -21.29 -1.42
N HIS A 174 -9.14 -20.06 -1.39
CA HIS A 174 -10.57 -19.73 -1.44
C HIS A 174 -10.84 -18.81 -2.62
N GLY A 175 -11.90 -19.08 -3.37
CA GLY A 175 -12.29 -18.22 -4.50
C GLY A 175 -13.59 -18.68 -5.13
N THR A 176 -13.80 -18.22 -6.35
CA THR A 176 -14.96 -18.59 -7.17
C THR A 176 -14.55 -19.67 -8.16
N GLU A 177 -15.41 -20.68 -8.35
CA GLU A 177 -15.21 -21.75 -9.34
C GLU A 177 -14.91 -21.15 -10.73
N GLY A 178 -13.82 -21.63 -11.36
CA GLY A 178 -13.35 -21.14 -12.67
C GLY A 178 -12.46 -19.92 -12.62
N THR A 179 -12.12 -19.36 -11.45
CA THR A 179 -11.15 -18.24 -11.33
C THR A 179 -9.75 -18.73 -10.99
N SER A 180 -8.73 -18.01 -11.47
CA SER A 180 -7.35 -18.23 -11.08
C SER A 180 -7.02 -17.47 -9.80
N VAL A 181 -6.41 -18.14 -8.83
CA VAL A 181 -5.91 -17.54 -7.59
C VAL A 181 -4.43 -17.82 -7.42
N ILE A 182 -3.71 -16.84 -6.87
CA ILE A 182 -2.29 -16.98 -6.54
C ILE A 182 -2.20 -17.40 -5.07
N CYS A 183 -1.48 -18.46 -4.79
CA CYS A 183 -1.24 -18.91 -3.44
C CYS A 183 -0.36 -17.92 -2.68
N GLU A 184 -0.86 -17.36 -1.58
CA GLU A 184 -0.15 -16.37 -0.77
C GLU A 184 1.10 -16.94 -0.07
N TYR A 185 1.21 -18.27 0.04
CA TYR A 185 2.32 -18.95 0.73
C TYR A 185 3.47 -19.33 -0.19
N CYS A 186 3.18 -19.78 -1.42
CA CYS A 186 4.22 -20.27 -2.33
C CYS A 186 4.26 -19.53 -3.69
N GLY A 187 3.35 -18.55 -3.91
CA GLY A 187 3.30 -17.77 -5.15
C GLY A 187 2.76 -18.51 -6.38
N ARG A 188 2.35 -19.79 -6.23
CA ARG A 188 1.84 -20.58 -7.36
C ARG A 188 0.43 -20.14 -7.73
N THR A 189 0.18 -20.01 -9.04
CA THR A 189 -1.17 -19.76 -9.58
C THR A 189 -1.92 -21.08 -9.75
N GLU A 190 -3.12 -21.17 -9.20
CA GLU A 190 -4.01 -22.32 -9.27
C GLU A 190 -5.37 -21.91 -9.79
N GLN A 191 -6.06 -22.80 -10.48
CA GLN A 191 -7.43 -22.60 -10.96
C GLN A 191 -8.42 -23.29 -10.01
N LEU A 192 -9.39 -22.54 -9.50
CA LEU A 192 -10.41 -23.06 -8.57
C LEU A 192 -11.66 -23.54 -9.28
#